data_0def40fe8bc4c2975ef79240d7ca579c
#
_entry.id   0def40fe8bc4c2975ef79240d7ca579c
#
_cell.length_a   1.000
_cell.length_b   1.000
_cell.length_c   1.000
_cell.angle_alpha   90.00
_cell.angle_beta   90.00
_cell.angle_gamma   90.00
#
_symmetry.space_group_name_H-M   'P 1'
#
loop_
_entity.id
_entity.type
_entity.pdbx_description
1 polymer ?
#
loop_
_entity_poly.entity_id
_entity_poly.type
_entity_poly.pdbx_seq_one_letter_code
_entity_poly.pdbx_strand_id
1 'polypeptide(L)'
;MASTFFGVSIANSGLRSSQAALITTSNNVSNVKTTGYSRQVVTQVAAGAAAVYNGSGIIGGGSEVTAIERERNWRLDQSYWSQNTVQTTWQTKSDTMSQIESVFGEPSDNGFTTVMKNFHDALENLSKASPDSSVRTTVESYGETFCQYLHDAAATLQAQREGINQDVKTSVDQINSYAKQLADLNQTISQAKASGSPANELQDQRDLLLDKLSAVAGVTVTKTTQPGGDDNNPTWSVSIGSQMLVNGSNYDTIKCTAAAGNMFALQWEKTGDTFVANGGSLGSQLELRDGTGTGGTYQGIPYYQAQLDDFARTFARSFNEGSTTSTTSQSGGHVTGYGADGSTGLCFFTSSTNNSTTAFRASGVDFNAQYATITAANISISSDIKNNVSKIAAASKNPTTTSGESDNNNAKSLADLLQSTNCMGTGKGTPEDAINAIVTTMGTNSAYAKRMATNLSSAVATISSRRSSVSGVSTNEEASNLTMYQQAYESSAKVLTTWDDIYTTTLGLLNGD
;
A
#
# COMPACT_ATOMS: atom_id res chain seq x y z
N MET A 1 -28.07 45.64 -44.56
CA MET A 1 -29.52 45.37 -44.71
C MET A 1 -29.78 43.99 -44.10
N ALA A 2 -30.71 43.88 -43.14
CA ALA A 2 -31.17 42.60 -42.71
C ALA A 2 -31.79 41.86 -43.91
N SER A 3 -31.34 40.65 -44.22
CA SER A 3 -31.90 39.82 -45.28
C SER A 3 -33.37 39.50 -44.95
N THR A 4 -34.24 39.41 -45.97
CA THR A 4 -35.62 38.87 -45.80
C THR A 4 -35.63 37.53 -45.07
N PHE A 5 -34.57 36.74 -45.17
CA PHE A 5 -34.39 35.45 -44.48
C PHE A 5 -33.84 35.55 -43.04
N PHE A 6 -33.72 36.75 -42.47
CA PHE A 6 -33.11 36.95 -41.16
C PHE A 6 -33.90 36.25 -40.03
N GLY A 7 -35.23 36.28 -40.10
CA GLY A 7 -36.10 35.58 -39.15
C GLY A 7 -35.94 34.05 -39.20
N VAL A 8 -35.80 33.47 -40.38
CA VAL A 8 -35.49 32.05 -40.58
C VAL A 8 -34.12 31.69 -40.01
N SER A 9 -33.13 32.59 -40.20
CA SER A 9 -31.79 32.39 -39.65
C SER A 9 -31.81 32.35 -38.09
N ILE A 10 -32.57 33.24 -37.44
CA ILE A 10 -32.75 33.26 -35.99
C ILE A 10 -33.44 31.96 -35.53
N ALA A 11 -34.54 31.53 -36.15
CA ALA A 11 -35.23 30.29 -35.81
C ALA A 11 -34.34 29.04 -35.97
N ASN A 12 -33.56 28.98 -37.05
CA ASN A 12 -32.61 27.91 -37.31
C ASN A 12 -31.47 27.89 -36.30
N SER A 13 -30.96 29.06 -35.86
CA SER A 13 -29.94 29.14 -34.80
C SER A 13 -30.47 28.59 -33.48
N GLY A 14 -31.68 28.94 -33.08
CA GLY A 14 -32.36 28.40 -31.88
C GLY A 14 -32.58 26.88 -31.97
N LEU A 15 -32.97 26.37 -33.11
CA LEU A 15 -33.17 24.95 -33.37
C LEU A 15 -31.85 24.16 -33.23
N ARG A 16 -30.74 24.65 -33.84
CA ARG A 16 -29.40 24.03 -33.73
C ARG A 16 -28.88 24.04 -32.28
N SER A 17 -29.05 25.15 -31.59
CA SER A 17 -28.63 25.26 -30.19
C SER A 17 -29.41 24.31 -29.27
N SER A 18 -30.73 24.20 -29.43
CA SER A 18 -31.56 23.27 -28.69
C SER A 18 -31.23 21.81 -29.01
N GLN A 19 -30.94 21.52 -30.29
CA GLN A 19 -30.51 20.17 -30.73
C GLN A 19 -29.19 19.76 -30.10
N ALA A 20 -28.18 20.65 -30.08
CA ALA A 20 -26.90 20.38 -29.40
C ALA A 20 -27.11 20.12 -27.92
N ALA A 21 -27.94 20.91 -27.26
CA ALA A 21 -28.27 20.72 -25.83
C ALA A 21 -28.98 19.39 -25.57
N LEU A 22 -29.95 18.98 -26.41
CA LEU A 22 -30.61 17.69 -26.33
C LEU A 22 -29.66 16.51 -26.48
N ILE A 23 -28.73 16.58 -27.45
CA ILE A 23 -27.73 15.53 -27.67
C ILE A 23 -26.80 15.43 -26.45
N THR A 24 -26.34 16.56 -25.95
CA THR A 24 -25.44 16.60 -24.77
C THR A 24 -26.13 16.05 -23.51
N THR A 25 -27.38 16.46 -23.24
CA THR A 25 -28.18 15.96 -22.13
C THR A 25 -28.44 14.45 -22.26
N SER A 26 -28.74 13.98 -23.46
CA SER A 26 -28.91 12.54 -23.74
C SER A 26 -27.62 11.74 -23.49
N ASN A 27 -26.47 12.30 -23.87
CA ASN A 27 -25.15 11.72 -23.59
C ASN A 27 -24.88 11.67 -22.07
N ASN A 28 -25.17 12.72 -21.33
CA ASN A 28 -25.07 12.77 -19.87
C ASN A 28 -25.90 11.64 -19.22
N VAL A 29 -27.17 11.53 -19.61
CA VAL A 29 -28.08 10.47 -19.07
C VAL A 29 -27.56 9.08 -19.38
N SER A 30 -27.08 8.85 -20.60
CA SER A 30 -26.56 7.54 -21.03
C SER A 30 -25.30 7.14 -20.21
N ASN A 31 -24.51 8.11 -19.79
CA ASN A 31 -23.24 7.90 -19.09
C ASN A 31 -23.31 8.13 -17.56
N VAL A 32 -24.50 8.29 -16.98
CA VAL A 32 -24.66 8.55 -15.52
C VAL A 32 -23.99 7.50 -14.64
N LYS A 33 -23.87 6.24 -15.09
CA LYS A 33 -23.20 5.14 -14.37
C LYS A 33 -21.77 4.87 -14.86
N THR A 34 -21.29 5.59 -15.85
CA THR A 34 -19.95 5.39 -16.40
C THR A 34 -18.91 5.99 -15.44
N THR A 35 -18.05 5.15 -14.90
CA THR A 35 -17.00 5.58 -13.96
C THR A 35 -16.05 6.59 -14.63
N GLY A 36 -15.84 7.73 -14.00
CA GLY A 36 -14.95 8.78 -14.50
C GLY A 36 -15.60 9.75 -15.46
N TYR A 37 -16.85 9.52 -15.88
CA TYR A 37 -17.59 10.46 -16.73
C TYR A 37 -17.88 11.75 -15.98
N SER A 38 -17.69 12.90 -16.67
CA SER A 38 -18.03 14.23 -16.18
C SER A 38 -19.19 14.80 -16.96
N ARG A 39 -20.14 15.41 -16.24
CA ARG A 39 -21.25 16.14 -16.84
C ARG A 39 -20.75 17.13 -17.88
N GLN A 40 -21.35 17.12 -19.07
CA GLN A 40 -21.08 18.06 -20.14
C GLN A 40 -22.19 19.11 -20.21
N VAL A 41 -21.80 20.36 -20.40
CA VAL A 41 -22.72 21.50 -20.47
C VAL A 41 -22.48 22.24 -21.78
N VAL A 42 -23.59 22.61 -22.44
CA VAL A 42 -23.56 23.43 -23.65
C VAL A 42 -23.54 24.90 -23.27
N THR A 43 -22.47 25.61 -23.66
CA THR A 43 -22.38 27.05 -23.49
C THR A 43 -22.99 27.75 -24.69
N GLN A 44 -24.05 28.51 -24.45
CA GLN A 44 -24.77 29.29 -25.48
C GLN A 44 -24.58 30.79 -25.25
N VAL A 45 -24.38 31.52 -26.33
CA VAL A 45 -24.29 32.97 -26.32
C VAL A 45 -25.27 33.55 -27.33
N ALA A 46 -25.62 34.84 -27.17
CA ALA A 46 -26.38 35.54 -28.20
C ALA A 46 -25.50 35.74 -29.43
N ALA A 47 -25.96 35.27 -30.58
CA ALA A 47 -25.25 35.51 -31.86
C ALA A 47 -25.19 37.00 -32.22
N GLY A 48 -24.18 37.37 -33.00
CA GLY A 48 -23.93 38.75 -33.37
C GLY A 48 -25.17 39.50 -33.91
N ALA A 49 -25.41 40.67 -33.37
CA ALA A 49 -26.58 41.49 -33.74
C ALA A 49 -26.40 42.18 -35.09
N ALA A 50 -27.47 42.26 -35.86
CA ALA A 50 -27.49 42.98 -37.14
C ALA A 50 -28.27 44.30 -37.03
N ALA A 51 -27.76 45.36 -37.65
CA ALA A 51 -28.46 46.64 -37.72
C ALA A 51 -29.70 46.53 -38.60
N VAL A 52 -30.84 47.05 -38.11
CA VAL A 52 -32.08 47.11 -38.89
C VAL A 52 -32.00 48.23 -39.93
N TYR A 53 -32.62 47.99 -41.08
CA TYR A 53 -32.78 48.97 -42.13
C TYR A 53 -33.45 50.27 -41.60
N ASN A 54 -32.92 51.43 -41.85
CA ASN A 54 -33.36 52.76 -41.39
C ASN A 54 -32.89 53.23 -40.01
N GLY A 55 -31.92 52.56 -39.35
CA GLY A 55 -31.38 53.03 -38.07
C GLY A 55 -32.32 52.93 -36.87
N SER A 56 -33.45 52.21 -36.99
CA SER A 56 -34.48 52.09 -35.93
C SER A 56 -34.10 51.14 -34.80
N GLY A 57 -32.93 50.51 -34.83
CA GLY A 57 -32.44 49.62 -33.77
C GLY A 57 -31.49 48.54 -34.26
N ILE A 58 -31.11 47.66 -33.31
CA ILE A 58 -30.27 46.49 -33.54
C ILE A 58 -31.10 45.25 -33.15
N ILE A 59 -31.20 44.29 -34.05
CA ILE A 59 -31.88 42.99 -33.76
C ILE A 59 -30.82 41.92 -33.51
N GLY A 60 -30.99 41.12 -32.45
CA GLY A 60 -30.12 40.01 -32.12
C GLY A 60 -30.12 38.91 -33.20
N GLY A 61 -28.99 38.31 -33.46
CA GLY A 61 -28.79 37.28 -34.52
C GLY A 61 -29.27 35.86 -34.13
N GLY A 62 -29.91 35.69 -32.96
CA GLY A 62 -30.32 34.40 -32.45
C GLY A 62 -29.36 33.85 -31.36
N SER A 63 -29.18 32.54 -31.27
CA SER A 63 -28.29 31.89 -30.33
C SER A 63 -27.21 31.07 -31.03
N GLU A 64 -26.02 31.07 -30.46
CA GLU A 64 -24.88 30.28 -30.96
C GLU A 64 -24.30 29.42 -29.86
N VAL A 65 -24.01 28.16 -30.18
CA VAL A 65 -23.26 27.24 -29.28
C VAL A 65 -21.78 27.52 -29.49
N THR A 66 -21.13 28.01 -28.45
CA THR A 66 -19.69 28.33 -28.49
C THR A 66 -18.82 27.17 -28.02
N ALA A 67 -19.31 26.35 -27.07
CA ALA A 67 -18.57 25.20 -26.54
C ALA A 67 -19.50 24.14 -25.92
N ILE A 68 -19.00 22.92 -25.89
CA ILE A 68 -19.54 21.82 -25.04
C ILE A 68 -18.42 21.43 -24.11
N GLU A 69 -18.52 21.82 -22.84
CA GLU A 69 -17.44 21.69 -21.89
C GLU A 69 -17.82 20.77 -20.73
N ARG A 70 -16.81 20.18 -20.11
CA ARG A 70 -16.99 19.37 -18.90
C ARG A 70 -17.09 20.28 -17.68
N GLU A 71 -18.01 19.94 -16.77
CA GLU A 71 -18.11 20.62 -15.49
C GLU A 71 -17.19 19.95 -14.46
N ARG A 72 -16.02 20.57 -14.19
CA ARG A 72 -15.00 20.04 -13.27
C ARG A 72 -14.38 21.13 -12.40
N ASN A 73 -13.97 20.72 -11.19
CA ASN A 73 -13.25 21.58 -10.26
C ASN A 73 -11.83 21.04 -10.01
N TRP A 74 -10.85 21.71 -10.61
CA TRP A 74 -9.44 21.35 -10.51
C TRP A 74 -8.92 21.22 -9.07
N ARG A 75 -9.35 22.09 -8.16
CA ARG A 75 -8.92 22.03 -6.75
C ARG A 75 -9.44 20.79 -6.05
N LEU A 76 -10.65 20.37 -6.37
CA LEU A 76 -11.23 19.14 -5.84
C LEU A 76 -10.51 17.90 -6.39
N ASP A 77 -10.10 17.93 -7.66
CA ASP A 77 -9.33 16.84 -8.26
C ASP A 77 -7.95 16.71 -7.58
N GLN A 78 -7.22 17.80 -7.42
CA GLN A 78 -5.93 17.80 -6.70
C GLN A 78 -6.08 17.33 -5.24
N SER A 79 -7.13 17.80 -4.56
CA SER A 79 -7.42 17.37 -3.18
C SER A 79 -7.74 15.88 -3.11
N TYR A 80 -8.48 15.36 -4.10
CA TYR A 80 -8.77 13.93 -4.20
C TYR A 80 -7.49 13.12 -4.38
N TRP A 81 -6.63 13.45 -5.35
CA TRP A 81 -5.38 12.71 -5.60
C TRP A 81 -4.48 12.68 -4.36
N SER A 82 -4.32 13.83 -3.70
CA SER A 82 -3.53 13.92 -2.47
C SER A 82 -4.09 13.03 -1.35
N GLN A 83 -5.39 13.10 -1.08
CA GLN A 83 -6.02 12.31 -0.01
C GLN A 83 -6.11 10.82 -0.38
N ASN A 84 -6.34 10.49 -1.64
CA ASN A 84 -6.37 9.11 -2.12
C ASN A 84 -5.01 8.42 -1.95
N THR A 85 -3.91 9.13 -2.21
CA THR A 85 -2.54 8.64 -1.95
C THR A 85 -2.35 8.30 -0.47
N VAL A 86 -2.72 9.22 0.44
CA VAL A 86 -2.55 8.99 1.88
C VAL A 86 -3.46 7.87 2.38
N GLN A 87 -4.70 7.82 1.90
CA GLN A 87 -5.66 6.76 2.25
C GLN A 87 -5.13 5.39 1.82
N THR A 88 -4.66 5.25 0.57
CA THR A 88 -4.13 3.98 0.06
C THR A 88 -2.85 3.58 0.78
N THR A 89 -2.00 4.55 1.17
CA THR A 89 -0.83 4.31 2.03
C THR A 89 -1.23 3.58 3.31
N TRP A 90 -2.22 4.09 4.03
CA TRP A 90 -2.63 3.49 5.29
C TRP A 90 -3.48 2.23 5.13
N GLN A 91 -4.24 2.12 4.03
CA GLN A 91 -4.97 0.89 3.71
C GLN A 91 -4.01 -0.27 3.48
N THR A 92 -2.98 -0.08 2.64
CA THR A 92 -1.95 -1.09 2.38
C THR A 92 -1.22 -1.49 3.67
N LYS A 93 -0.87 -0.51 4.53
CA LYS A 93 -0.27 -0.80 5.84
C LYS A 93 -1.20 -1.62 6.73
N SER A 94 -2.48 -1.25 6.80
CA SER A 94 -3.48 -1.96 7.60
C SER A 94 -3.64 -3.42 7.17
N ASP A 95 -3.75 -3.66 5.87
CA ASP A 95 -3.95 -4.99 5.30
C ASP A 95 -2.72 -5.88 5.55
N THR A 96 -1.52 -5.36 5.29
CA THR A 96 -0.27 -6.10 5.51
C THR A 96 0.00 -6.33 7.00
N MET A 97 -0.22 -5.34 7.86
CA MET A 97 -0.01 -5.52 9.32
C MET A 97 -0.95 -6.58 9.90
N SER A 98 -2.19 -6.68 9.41
CA SER A 98 -3.10 -7.75 9.80
C SER A 98 -2.60 -9.15 9.39
N GLN A 99 -1.93 -9.26 8.23
CA GLN A 99 -1.29 -10.50 7.78
C GLN A 99 -0.07 -10.84 8.66
N ILE A 100 0.77 -9.86 9.00
CA ILE A 100 1.92 -10.05 9.87
C ILE A 100 1.46 -10.48 11.28
N GLU A 101 0.40 -9.88 11.82
CA GLU A 101 -0.17 -10.23 13.12
C GLU A 101 -0.57 -11.72 13.21
N SER A 102 -1.07 -12.29 12.11
CA SER A 102 -1.45 -13.70 12.05
C SER A 102 -0.27 -14.68 12.16
N VAL A 103 0.98 -14.22 11.95
CA VAL A 103 2.19 -15.07 12.03
C VAL A 103 2.40 -15.64 13.42
N PHE A 104 2.13 -14.84 14.45
CA PHE A 104 2.39 -15.23 15.83
C PHE A 104 1.26 -16.06 16.43
N GLY A 105 0.05 -16.03 15.83
CA GLY A 105 -1.06 -16.93 16.14
C GLY A 105 -1.52 -16.96 17.61
N GLU A 106 -1.23 -15.92 18.40
CA GLU A 106 -1.59 -15.85 19.83
C GLU A 106 -2.99 -15.23 20.03
N PRO A 107 -3.79 -15.77 20.96
CA PRO A 107 -3.60 -17.02 21.72
C PRO A 107 -4.05 -18.25 20.92
N SER A 108 -3.24 -19.34 20.94
CA SER A 108 -3.62 -20.60 20.30
C SER A 108 -2.98 -21.81 21.01
N ASP A 109 -3.52 -23.02 20.76
CA ASP A 109 -3.01 -24.26 21.32
C ASP A 109 -1.58 -24.61 20.84
N ASN A 110 -1.15 -24.02 19.71
CA ASN A 110 0.18 -24.15 19.12
C ASN A 110 0.99 -22.84 19.19
N GLY A 111 0.52 -21.86 19.94
CA GLY A 111 1.19 -20.58 20.10
C GLY A 111 2.44 -20.67 20.99
N PHE A 112 3.20 -19.58 21.01
CA PHE A 112 4.45 -19.48 21.75
C PHE A 112 4.29 -19.85 23.23
N THR A 113 3.24 -19.35 23.88
CA THR A 113 2.95 -19.61 25.31
C THR A 113 2.84 -21.09 25.59
N THR A 114 2.13 -21.86 24.76
CA THR A 114 1.98 -23.31 24.89
C THR A 114 3.30 -24.05 24.66
N VAL A 115 4.05 -23.67 23.62
CA VAL A 115 5.36 -24.26 23.29
C VAL A 115 6.35 -24.01 24.43
N MET A 116 6.44 -22.80 24.95
CA MET A 116 7.33 -22.45 26.07
C MET A 116 6.93 -23.16 27.36
N LYS A 117 5.63 -23.23 27.65
CA LYS A 117 5.13 -23.97 28.81
C LYS A 117 5.51 -25.45 28.76
N ASN A 118 5.33 -26.10 27.61
CA ASN A 118 5.67 -27.53 27.46
C ASN A 118 7.17 -27.77 27.65
N PHE A 119 8.02 -26.86 27.15
CA PHE A 119 9.47 -26.93 27.35
C PHE A 119 9.85 -26.74 28.83
N HIS A 120 9.22 -25.78 29.51
CA HIS A 120 9.40 -25.56 30.94
C HIS A 120 8.97 -26.80 31.77
N ASP A 121 7.77 -27.33 31.50
CA ASP A 121 7.25 -28.51 32.21
C ASP A 121 8.15 -29.76 32.01
N ALA A 122 8.75 -29.88 30.81
CA ALA A 122 9.73 -30.95 30.55
C ALA A 122 11.00 -30.79 31.39
N LEU A 123 11.51 -29.57 31.57
CA LEU A 123 12.65 -29.28 32.45
C LEU A 123 12.30 -29.50 33.92
N GLU A 124 11.10 -29.16 34.37
CA GLU A 124 10.62 -29.46 35.70
C GLU A 124 10.54 -30.97 35.94
N ASN A 125 10.05 -31.76 34.97
CA ASN A 125 10.00 -33.20 35.05
C ASN A 125 11.42 -33.79 35.07
N LEU A 126 12.36 -33.24 34.29
CA LEU A 126 13.76 -33.62 34.35
C LEU A 126 14.38 -33.36 35.74
N SER A 127 13.98 -32.26 36.41
CA SER A 127 14.42 -31.97 37.77
C SER A 127 13.94 -33.01 38.82
N LYS A 128 12.87 -33.75 38.52
CA LYS A 128 12.29 -34.79 39.41
C LYS A 128 12.81 -36.19 39.10
N ALA A 129 13.23 -36.45 37.85
CA ALA A 129 13.64 -37.76 37.36
C ALA A 129 14.88 -37.68 36.46
N SER A 130 15.94 -37.00 36.92
CA SER A 130 17.14 -36.68 36.13
C SER A 130 17.90 -37.90 35.55
N PRO A 131 17.90 -39.12 36.14
CA PRO A 131 18.53 -40.29 35.52
C PRO A 131 17.75 -40.89 34.36
N ASP A 132 16.42 -40.56 34.22
CA ASP A 132 15.55 -41.18 33.22
C ASP A 132 15.83 -40.64 31.81
N SER A 133 16.24 -41.53 30.90
CA SER A 133 16.50 -41.23 29.51
C SER A 133 15.24 -40.76 28.74
N SER A 134 14.05 -41.29 29.10
CA SER A 134 12.78 -40.89 28.47
C SER A 134 12.44 -39.43 28.75
N VAL A 135 12.65 -39.00 30.02
CA VAL A 135 12.42 -37.60 30.41
C VAL A 135 13.41 -36.66 29.67
N ARG A 136 14.67 -37.09 29.50
CA ARG A 136 15.67 -36.32 28.73
C ARG A 136 15.30 -36.18 27.26
N THR A 137 14.80 -37.26 26.63
CA THR A 137 14.28 -37.24 25.27
C THR A 137 13.09 -36.29 25.13
N THR A 138 12.23 -36.22 26.19
CA THR A 138 11.11 -35.28 26.23
C THR A 138 11.60 -33.81 26.24
N VAL A 139 12.64 -33.50 27.02
CA VAL A 139 13.25 -32.14 27.01
C VAL A 139 13.84 -31.78 25.64
N GLU A 140 14.54 -32.72 25.03
CA GLU A 140 15.10 -32.52 23.66
C GLU A 140 13.98 -32.29 22.66
N SER A 141 12.92 -33.09 22.64
CA SER A 141 11.79 -32.97 21.73
C SER A 141 11.04 -31.63 21.86
N TYR A 142 10.76 -31.17 23.09
CA TYR A 142 10.12 -29.85 23.28
C TYR A 142 11.06 -28.70 22.98
N GLY A 143 12.37 -28.83 23.20
CA GLY A 143 13.36 -27.87 22.75
C GLY A 143 13.43 -27.79 21.22
N GLU A 144 13.27 -28.91 20.52
CA GLU A 144 13.18 -28.93 19.06
C GLU A 144 11.89 -28.26 18.55
N THR A 145 10.75 -28.54 19.21
CA THR A 145 9.46 -27.87 18.91
C THR A 145 9.56 -26.36 19.11
N PHE A 146 10.27 -25.90 20.12
CA PHE A 146 10.55 -24.48 20.32
C PHE A 146 11.39 -23.88 19.18
N CYS A 147 12.47 -24.54 18.75
CA CYS A 147 13.26 -24.11 17.62
C CYS A 147 12.42 -24.06 16.33
N GLN A 148 11.58 -25.07 16.10
CA GLN A 148 10.70 -25.13 14.92
C GLN A 148 9.69 -23.97 14.90
N TYR A 149 9.09 -23.63 16.05
CA TYR A 149 8.20 -22.47 16.15
C TYR A 149 8.88 -21.18 15.68
N LEU A 150 10.12 -20.94 16.10
CA LEU A 150 10.89 -19.75 15.69
C LEU A 150 11.24 -19.81 14.20
N HIS A 151 11.59 -20.98 13.67
CA HIS A 151 11.84 -21.18 12.24
C HIS A 151 10.60 -20.85 11.40
N ASP A 152 9.44 -21.36 11.79
CA ASP A 152 8.19 -21.17 11.06
C ASP A 152 7.76 -19.69 11.07
N ALA A 153 7.90 -19.01 12.21
CA ALA A 153 7.64 -17.58 12.32
C ALA A 153 8.60 -16.76 11.41
N ALA A 154 9.90 -17.06 11.46
CA ALA A 154 10.89 -16.38 10.64
C ALA A 154 10.67 -16.64 9.14
N ALA A 155 10.37 -17.89 8.74
CA ALA A 155 10.08 -18.26 7.36
C ALA A 155 8.83 -17.58 6.84
N THR A 156 7.78 -17.49 7.65
CA THR A 156 6.52 -16.81 7.27
C THR A 156 6.74 -15.31 7.09
N LEU A 157 7.47 -14.64 7.98
CA LEU A 157 7.84 -13.23 7.80
C LEU A 157 8.66 -13.01 6.54
N GLN A 158 9.61 -13.90 6.23
CA GLN A 158 10.41 -13.83 5.02
C GLN A 158 9.56 -14.03 3.76
N ALA A 159 8.65 -14.99 3.75
CA ALA A 159 7.74 -15.23 2.63
C ALA A 159 6.81 -14.02 2.38
N GLN A 160 6.30 -13.39 3.44
CA GLN A 160 5.51 -12.15 3.31
C GLN A 160 6.34 -11.01 2.72
N ARG A 161 7.59 -10.85 3.16
CA ARG A 161 8.52 -9.85 2.61
C ARG A 161 8.78 -10.05 1.12
N GLU A 162 8.95 -11.30 0.70
CA GLU A 162 9.10 -11.67 -0.71
C GLU A 162 7.82 -11.44 -1.52
N GLY A 163 6.65 -11.72 -0.93
CA GLY A 163 5.34 -11.40 -1.51
C GLY A 163 5.20 -9.91 -1.78
N ILE A 164 5.48 -9.06 -0.78
CA ILE A 164 5.47 -7.60 -0.94
C ILE A 164 6.46 -7.15 -2.03
N ASN A 165 7.62 -7.81 -2.16
CA ASN A 165 8.57 -7.49 -3.21
C ASN A 165 8.00 -7.75 -4.62
N GLN A 166 7.16 -8.76 -4.81
CA GLN A 166 6.43 -8.98 -6.07
C GLN A 166 5.32 -7.94 -6.27
N ASP A 167 4.64 -7.53 -5.20
CA ASP A 167 3.65 -6.45 -5.26
C ASP A 167 4.29 -5.11 -5.65
N VAL A 168 5.52 -4.83 -5.19
CA VAL A 168 6.32 -3.67 -5.63
C VAL A 168 6.52 -3.71 -7.14
N LYS A 169 6.91 -4.86 -7.70
CA LYS A 169 7.08 -5.01 -9.16
C LYS A 169 5.76 -4.75 -9.89
N THR A 170 4.66 -5.32 -9.42
CA THR A 170 3.33 -5.12 -10.00
C THR A 170 2.92 -3.65 -9.98
N SER A 171 3.16 -2.95 -8.86
CA SER A 171 2.88 -1.51 -8.72
C SER A 171 3.73 -0.67 -9.68
N VAL A 172 4.99 -1.03 -9.89
CA VAL A 172 5.87 -0.38 -10.89
C VAL A 172 5.35 -0.59 -12.31
N ASP A 173 4.97 -1.82 -12.66
CA ASP A 173 4.40 -2.14 -13.97
C ASP A 173 3.10 -1.35 -14.23
N GLN A 174 2.26 -1.16 -13.20
CA GLN A 174 1.06 -0.32 -13.27
C GLN A 174 1.40 1.16 -13.50
N ILE A 175 2.36 1.73 -12.75
CA ILE A 175 2.81 3.11 -12.93
C ILE A 175 3.31 3.33 -14.36
N ASN A 176 4.16 2.43 -14.87
CA ASN A 176 4.71 2.52 -16.22
C ASN A 176 3.61 2.45 -17.29
N SER A 177 2.63 1.57 -17.10
CA SER A 177 1.45 1.46 -17.98
C SER A 177 0.61 2.75 -17.96
N TYR A 178 0.35 3.32 -16.78
CA TYR A 178 -0.40 4.58 -16.67
C TYR A 178 0.38 5.76 -17.24
N ALA A 179 1.70 5.82 -17.06
CA ALA A 179 2.55 6.86 -17.63
C ALA A 179 2.45 6.88 -19.16
N LYS A 180 2.55 5.72 -19.80
CA LYS A 180 2.40 5.58 -21.25
C LYS A 180 1.01 6.02 -21.71
N GLN A 181 -0.06 5.49 -21.07
CA GLN A 181 -1.44 5.83 -21.43
C GLN A 181 -1.73 7.32 -21.25
N LEU A 182 -1.21 7.96 -20.20
CA LEU A 182 -1.34 9.40 -19.98
C LEU A 182 -0.64 10.21 -21.07
N ALA A 183 0.55 9.80 -21.50
CA ALA A 183 1.28 10.45 -22.59
C ALA A 183 0.54 10.34 -23.92
N ASP A 184 0.03 9.15 -24.24
CA ASP A 184 -0.77 8.86 -25.44
C ASP A 184 -2.07 9.70 -25.46
N LEU A 185 -2.79 9.77 -24.32
CA LEU A 185 -3.98 10.59 -24.17
C LEU A 185 -3.68 12.09 -24.28
N ASN A 186 -2.60 12.57 -23.67
CA ASN A 186 -2.19 13.97 -23.78
C ASN A 186 -1.92 14.36 -25.23
N GLN A 187 -1.27 13.50 -26.01
CA GLN A 187 -1.04 13.70 -27.43
C GLN A 187 -2.35 13.78 -28.22
N THR A 188 -3.25 12.81 -28.00
CA THR A 188 -4.53 12.74 -28.70
C THR A 188 -5.43 13.93 -28.35
N ILE A 189 -5.49 14.31 -27.06
CA ILE A 189 -6.23 15.50 -26.59
C ILE A 189 -5.68 16.78 -27.24
N SER A 190 -4.35 16.93 -27.30
CA SER A 190 -3.72 18.08 -27.89
C SER A 190 -4.05 18.20 -29.39
N GLN A 191 -4.02 17.09 -30.13
CA GLN A 191 -4.38 17.02 -31.54
C GLN A 191 -5.87 17.33 -31.75
N ALA A 192 -6.76 16.76 -30.95
CA ALA A 192 -8.20 17.03 -31.03
C ALA A 192 -8.51 18.52 -30.77
N LYS A 193 -7.90 19.12 -29.75
CA LYS A 193 -8.07 20.52 -29.43
C LYS A 193 -7.53 21.44 -30.55
N ALA A 194 -6.37 21.10 -31.11
CA ALA A 194 -5.81 21.83 -32.24
C ALA A 194 -6.74 21.79 -33.49
N SER A 195 -7.58 20.74 -33.62
CA SER A 195 -8.61 20.65 -34.67
C SER A 195 -9.97 21.22 -34.25
N GLY A 196 -10.07 21.90 -33.11
CA GLY A 196 -11.29 22.53 -32.59
C GLY A 196 -12.25 21.61 -31.85
N SER A 197 -11.86 20.37 -31.54
CA SER A 197 -12.66 19.44 -30.74
C SER A 197 -12.36 19.60 -29.25
N PRO A 198 -13.38 19.64 -28.35
CA PRO A 198 -13.16 19.74 -26.90
C PRO A 198 -12.54 18.48 -26.27
N ALA A 199 -12.59 17.33 -26.92
CA ALA A 199 -12.04 16.04 -26.49
C ALA A 199 -12.45 15.61 -25.07
N ASN A 200 -13.71 15.82 -24.70
CA ASN A 200 -14.24 15.67 -23.34
C ASN A 200 -14.03 14.25 -22.78
N GLU A 201 -14.38 13.21 -23.55
CA GLU A 201 -14.26 11.81 -23.16
C GLU A 201 -12.79 11.40 -22.95
N LEU A 202 -11.88 11.89 -23.79
CA LEU A 202 -10.44 11.62 -23.64
C LEU A 202 -9.87 12.29 -22.37
N GLN A 203 -10.37 13.48 -22.06
CA GLN A 203 -10.00 14.16 -20.82
C GLN A 203 -10.55 13.41 -19.59
N ASP A 204 -11.75 12.83 -19.65
CA ASP A 204 -12.32 12.00 -18.58
C ASP A 204 -11.48 10.73 -18.38
N GLN A 205 -11.06 10.08 -19.45
CA GLN A 205 -10.14 8.91 -19.39
C GLN A 205 -8.81 9.29 -18.75
N ARG A 206 -8.23 10.43 -19.09
CA ARG A 206 -6.99 10.92 -18.46
C ARG A 206 -7.15 11.16 -16.96
N ASP A 207 -8.22 11.82 -16.56
CA ASP A 207 -8.50 12.13 -15.17
C ASP A 207 -8.74 10.84 -14.35
N LEU A 208 -9.41 9.84 -14.93
CA LEU A 208 -9.57 8.51 -14.33
C LEU A 208 -8.23 7.77 -14.16
N LEU A 209 -7.31 7.89 -15.12
CA LEU A 209 -5.95 7.34 -14.98
C LEU A 209 -5.16 8.04 -13.87
N LEU A 210 -5.32 9.36 -13.72
CA LEU A 210 -4.71 10.11 -12.62
C LEU A 210 -5.29 9.69 -11.25
N ASP A 211 -6.59 9.43 -11.17
CA ASP A 211 -7.23 8.89 -9.97
C ASP A 211 -6.61 7.52 -9.59
N LYS A 212 -6.43 6.63 -10.57
CA LYS A 212 -5.79 5.32 -10.35
C LYS A 212 -4.32 5.44 -9.99
N LEU A 213 -3.57 6.30 -10.68
CA LEU A 213 -2.16 6.52 -10.42
C LEU A 213 -1.91 7.08 -9.02
N SER A 214 -2.79 7.99 -8.55
CA SER A 214 -2.71 8.58 -7.20
C SER A 214 -2.89 7.55 -6.08
N ALA A 215 -3.53 6.42 -6.34
CA ALA A 215 -3.62 5.31 -5.39
C ALA A 215 -2.30 4.52 -5.30
N VAL A 216 -1.58 4.41 -6.43
CA VAL A 216 -0.33 3.63 -6.47
C VAL A 216 0.87 4.45 -5.98
N ALA A 217 0.93 5.73 -6.34
CA ALA A 217 2.02 6.63 -5.93
C ALA A 217 1.52 8.07 -5.75
N GLY A 218 2.14 8.81 -4.85
CA GLY A 218 1.86 10.23 -4.64
C GLY A 218 2.31 11.06 -5.84
N VAL A 219 1.35 11.59 -6.57
CA VAL A 219 1.58 12.37 -7.79
C VAL A 219 1.32 13.85 -7.59
N THR A 220 2.10 14.67 -8.26
CA THR A 220 1.84 16.09 -8.43
C THR A 220 1.53 16.35 -9.90
N VAL A 221 0.33 16.87 -10.16
CA VAL A 221 -0.13 17.20 -11.53
C VAL A 221 -0.09 18.72 -11.72
N THR A 222 0.55 19.16 -12.79
CA THR A 222 0.66 20.57 -13.15
C THR A 222 0.18 20.80 -14.59
N LYS A 223 -0.36 22.00 -14.82
CA LYS A 223 -0.77 22.49 -16.15
C LYS A 223 0.07 23.71 -16.47
N THR A 224 0.76 23.69 -17.58
CA THR A 224 1.63 24.80 -17.99
C THR A 224 1.26 25.25 -19.40
N THR A 225 0.89 26.50 -19.55
CA THR A 225 0.77 27.14 -20.87
C THR A 225 2.10 27.77 -21.21
N GLN A 226 2.64 27.46 -22.38
CA GLN A 226 3.88 28.09 -22.85
C GLN A 226 3.60 29.57 -23.26
N PRO A 227 4.56 30.46 -23.10
CA PRO A 227 4.42 31.85 -23.56
C PRO A 227 4.04 31.89 -25.05
N GLY A 228 2.88 32.49 -25.37
CA GLY A 228 2.33 32.51 -26.73
C GLY A 228 1.59 31.25 -27.17
N GLY A 229 1.40 30.27 -26.26
CA GLY A 229 0.58 29.08 -26.49
C GLY A 229 -0.90 29.32 -26.24
N ASP A 230 -1.71 28.33 -26.58
CA ASP A 230 -3.16 28.36 -26.34
C ASP A 230 -3.48 27.97 -24.89
N ASP A 231 -4.08 28.87 -24.11
CA ASP A 231 -4.53 28.62 -22.74
C ASP A 231 -5.58 27.50 -22.64
N ASN A 232 -6.29 27.23 -23.72
CA ASN A 232 -7.25 26.12 -23.78
C ASN A 232 -6.59 24.77 -24.01
N ASN A 233 -5.28 24.73 -24.36
CA ASN A 233 -4.52 23.52 -24.61
C ASN A 233 -3.19 23.48 -23.80
N PRO A 234 -3.24 23.57 -22.46
CA PRO A 234 -2.04 23.54 -21.65
C PRO A 234 -1.34 22.18 -21.70
N THR A 235 -0.02 22.20 -21.57
CA THR A 235 0.77 20.97 -21.36
C THR A 235 0.52 20.42 -19.96
N TRP A 236 0.09 19.17 -19.89
CA TRP A 236 -0.10 18.45 -18.63
C TRP A 236 1.16 17.69 -18.27
N SER A 237 1.63 17.88 -17.05
CA SER A 237 2.79 17.20 -16.51
C SER A 237 2.44 16.51 -15.20
N VAL A 238 2.99 15.32 -15.02
CA VAL A 238 2.80 14.49 -13.81
C VAL A 238 4.17 14.14 -13.27
N SER A 239 4.43 14.44 -12.01
CA SER A 239 5.67 14.11 -11.33
C SER A 239 5.41 13.22 -10.10
N ILE A 240 6.39 12.37 -9.76
CA ILE A 240 6.46 11.64 -8.50
C ILE A 240 7.69 12.15 -7.74
N GLY A 241 7.44 12.74 -6.57
CA GLY A 241 8.50 13.47 -5.87
C GLY A 241 9.03 14.64 -6.71
N SER A 242 10.35 14.68 -6.92
CA SER A 242 11.02 15.72 -7.71
C SER A 242 11.20 15.36 -9.19
N GLN A 243 10.88 14.13 -9.61
CA GLN A 243 11.13 13.63 -10.96
C GLN A 243 9.84 13.59 -11.79
N MET A 244 10.00 13.90 -13.08
CA MET A 244 8.89 13.96 -14.04
C MET A 244 8.60 12.57 -14.61
N LEU A 245 7.39 12.05 -14.36
CA LEU A 245 6.90 10.80 -14.92
C LEU A 245 6.33 11.01 -16.34
N VAL A 246 5.50 12.08 -16.51
CA VAL A 246 4.88 12.43 -17.81
C VAL A 246 5.02 13.91 -18.02
N ASN A 247 5.40 14.32 -19.25
CA ASN A 247 5.43 15.72 -19.67
C ASN A 247 4.88 15.86 -21.09
N GLY A 248 3.62 16.28 -21.19
CA GLY A 248 2.90 16.27 -22.46
C GLY A 248 2.80 14.85 -23.02
N SER A 249 3.32 14.62 -24.20
CA SER A 249 3.39 13.31 -24.87
C SER A 249 4.66 12.50 -24.53
N ASN A 250 5.57 13.05 -23.74
CA ASN A 250 6.76 12.34 -23.31
C ASN A 250 6.54 11.73 -21.92
N TYR A 251 7.08 10.54 -21.70
CA TYR A 251 7.04 9.87 -20.40
C TYR A 251 8.37 9.21 -20.05
N ASP A 252 8.60 8.96 -18.78
CA ASP A 252 9.66 8.12 -18.26
C ASP A 252 9.06 6.87 -17.62
N THR A 253 9.91 5.88 -17.34
CA THR A 253 9.52 4.62 -16.71
C THR A 253 10.41 4.31 -15.52
N ILE A 254 9.90 3.49 -14.61
CA ILE A 254 10.61 3.00 -13.44
C ILE A 254 11.10 1.58 -13.77
N LYS A 255 12.37 1.31 -13.46
CA LYS A 255 13.01 0.02 -13.65
C LYS A 255 13.22 -0.67 -12.32
N CYS A 256 12.90 -1.97 -12.28
CA CYS A 256 13.26 -2.84 -11.17
C CYS A 256 14.61 -3.47 -11.45
N THR A 257 15.59 -3.23 -10.59
CA THR A 257 16.93 -3.85 -10.65
C THR A 257 17.12 -4.78 -9.45
N ALA A 258 17.87 -5.87 -9.62
CA ALA A 258 18.17 -6.78 -8.52
C ALA A 258 19.06 -6.09 -7.47
N ALA A 259 18.69 -6.22 -6.20
CA ALA A 259 19.45 -5.74 -5.05
C ALA A 259 19.76 -6.88 -4.08
N ALA A 260 20.46 -6.56 -2.98
CA ALA A 260 20.80 -7.55 -1.96
C ALA A 260 19.53 -8.23 -1.39
N GLY A 261 19.66 -9.52 -1.05
CA GLY A 261 18.54 -10.31 -0.52
C GLY A 261 17.46 -10.63 -1.53
N ASN A 262 17.77 -10.62 -2.83
CA ASN A 262 16.82 -10.88 -3.92
C ASN A 262 15.63 -9.90 -4.00
N MET A 263 15.80 -8.69 -3.43
CA MET A 263 14.81 -7.62 -3.47
C MET A 263 15.00 -6.73 -4.70
N PHE A 264 13.94 -6.02 -5.12
CA PHE A 264 14.02 -5.05 -6.20
C PHE A 264 14.44 -3.67 -5.67
N ALA A 265 15.49 -3.09 -6.24
CA ALA A 265 15.76 -1.66 -6.17
C ALA A 265 15.07 -0.96 -7.35
N LEU A 266 14.57 0.25 -7.11
CA LEU A 266 13.83 1.03 -8.10
C LEU A 266 14.67 2.18 -8.60
N GLN A 267 14.73 2.36 -9.92
CA GLN A 267 15.47 3.43 -10.59
C GLN A 267 14.64 4.01 -11.74
N TRP A 268 14.81 5.29 -12.00
CA TRP A 268 14.30 5.91 -13.22
C TRP A 268 15.06 5.38 -14.44
N GLU A 269 14.34 4.99 -15.50
CA GLU A 269 14.95 4.35 -16.69
C GLU A 269 15.86 5.33 -17.45
N LYS A 270 15.44 6.61 -17.59
CA LYS A 270 16.19 7.60 -18.40
C LYS A 270 17.40 8.18 -17.68
N THR A 271 17.31 8.43 -16.39
CA THR A 271 18.39 9.08 -15.63
C THR A 271 19.26 8.08 -14.86
N GLY A 272 18.72 6.90 -14.54
CA GLY A 272 19.38 5.93 -13.66
C GLY A 272 19.34 6.32 -12.17
N ASP A 273 18.71 7.45 -11.83
CA ASP A 273 18.60 7.89 -10.45
C ASP A 273 17.72 6.96 -9.63
N THR A 274 18.00 6.85 -8.33
CA THR A 274 17.17 6.07 -7.42
C THR A 274 15.75 6.63 -7.38
N PHE A 275 14.75 5.77 -7.60
CA PHE A 275 13.36 6.13 -7.45
C PHE A 275 12.96 6.16 -5.97
N VAL A 276 12.37 7.26 -5.53
CA VAL A 276 11.82 7.43 -4.18
C VAL A 276 10.31 7.55 -4.30
N ALA A 277 9.60 6.57 -3.73
CA ALA A 277 8.14 6.61 -3.69
C ALA A 277 7.66 7.70 -2.71
N ASN A 278 6.61 8.42 -3.11
CA ASN A 278 5.96 9.45 -2.29
C ASN A 278 4.56 8.96 -1.87
N GLY A 279 4.49 7.98 -0.95
CA GLY A 279 3.23 7.39 -0.51
C GLY A 279 2.55 6.48 -1.54
N GLY A 280 1.24 6.29 -1.41
CA GLY A 280 0.48 5.32 -2.18
C GLY A 280 0.76 3.88 -1.77
N SER A 281 0.21 2.91 -2.51
CA SER A 281 0.47 1.50 -2.24
C SER A 281 1.96 1.17 -2.38
N LEU A 282 2.63 1.68 -3.42
CA LEU A 282 4.06 1.43 -3.65
C LEU A 282 4.94 1.96 -2.51
N GLY A 283 4.69 3.19 -2.04
CA GLY A 283 5.44 3.74 -0.90
C GLY A 283 5.28 2.91 0.37
N SER A 284 4.06 2.45 0.65
CA SER A 284 3.78 1.58 1.80
C SER A 284 4.43 0.21 1.67
N GLN A 285 4.39 -0.38 0.47
CA GLN A 285 5.05 -1.67 0.18
C GLN A 285 6.55 -1.58 0.43
N LEU A 286 7.21 -0.50 0.01
CA LEU A 286 8.64 -0.29 0.28
C LEU A 286 8.92 -0.10 1.76
N GLU A 287 8.11 0.69 2.48
CA GLU A 287 8.24 0.90 3.91
C GLU A 287 8.03 -0.40 4.72
N LEU A 288 7.07 -1.24 4.32
CA LEU A 288 6.80 -2.52 4.96
C LEU A 288 7.89 -3.55 4.65
N ARG A 289 8.40 -3.57 3.42
CA ARG A 289 9.45 -4.49 2.97
C ARG A 289 10.83 -4.19 3.57
N ASP A 290 11.19 -2.91 3.71
CA ASP A 290 12.55 -2.45 4.03
C ASP A 290 12.65 -1.72 5.36
N GLY A 291 11.54 -1.36 5.99
CA GLY A 291 11.50 -0.56 7.23
C GLY A 291 12.05 -1.30 8.44
N THR A 292 13.08 -0.75 9.06
CA THR A 292 13.76 -1.31 10.25
C THR A 292 13.32 -0.66 11.56
N GLY A 293 12.47 0.37 11.53
CA GLY A 293 12.08 1.15 12.70
C GLY A 293 13.19 2.05 13.26
N THR A 294 14.39 2.05 12.68
CA THR A 294 15.51 2.86 13.10
C THR A 294 15.51 4.21 12.38
N GLY A 295 15.99 5.27 13.03
CA GLY A 295 16.10 6.59 12.41
C GLY A 295 14.77 7.20 11.96
N GLY A 296 13.64 6.79 12.55
CA GLY A 296 12.30 7.27 12.18
C GLY A 296 11.68 6.56 10.99
N THR A 297 12.28 5.49 10.47
CA THR A 297 11.69 4.64 9.44
C THR A 297 10.51 3.85 9.99
N TYR A 298 9.61 3.40 9.12
CA TYR A 298 8.47 2.57 9.52
C TYR A 298 8.95 1.23 10.12
N GLN A 299 8.20 0.68 11.08
CA GLN A 299 8.43 -0.65 11.63
C GLN A 299 7.84 -1.71 10.68
N GLY A 300 8.59 -2.01 9.61
CA GLY A 300 8.25 -3.02 8.61
C GLY A 300 8.63 -4.44 9.02
N ILE A 301 8.57 -5.37 8.08
CA ILE A 301 8.92 -6.78 8.34
C ILE A 301 10.35 -6.95 8.88
N PRO A 302 11.39 -6.25 8.36
CA PRO A 302 12.74 -6.37 8.90
C PRO A 302 12.85 -5.99 10.39
N TYR A 303 12.02 -5.06 10.86
CA TYR A 303 11.96 -4.73 12.29
C TYR A 303 11.53 -5.95 13.12
N TYR A 304 10.45 -6.63 12.74
CA TYR A 304 9.94 -7.81 13.46
C TYR A 304 10.88 -9.02 13.32
N GLN A 305 11.51 -9.20 12.16
CA GLN A 305 12.56 -10.20 11.98
C GLN A 305 13.73 -9.97 12.95
N ALA A 306 14.21 -8.73 13.06
CA ALA A 306 15.29 -8.37 13.98
C ALA A 306 14.91 -8.57 15.45
N GLN A 307 13.66 -8.27 15.84
CA GLN A 307 13.17 -8.53 17.21
C GLN A 307 13.14 -10.03 17.51
N LEU A 308 12.70 -10.86 16.56
CA LEU A 308 12.65 -12.31 16.71
C LEU A 308 14.06 -12.92 16.75
N ASP A 309 15.00 -12.39 15.97
CA ASP A 309 16.41 -12.80 16.01
C ASP A 309 17.08 -12.41 17.33
N ASP A 310 16.79 -11.22 17.86
CA ASP A 310 17.31 -10.78 19.15
C ASP A 310 16.76 -11.65 20.30
N PHE A 311 15.47 -12.01 20.19
CA PHE A 311 14.85 -12.94 21.11
C PHE A 311 15.57 -14.30 21.07
N ALA A 312 15.73 -14.94 19.90
CA ALA A 312 16.36 -16.25 19.75
C ALA A 312 17.80 -16.27 20.29
N ARG A 313 18.56 -15.24 19.98
CA ARG A 313 19.94 -15.05 20.45
C ARG A 313 20.04 -14.88 21.95
N THR A 314 19.21 -14.01 22.51
CA THR A 314 19.22 -13.71 23.94
C THR A 314 18.78 -14.92 24.76
N PHE A 315 17.72 -15.61 24.30
CA PHE A 315 17.24 -16.84 24.90
C PHE A 315 18.29 -17.95 24.90
N ALA A 316 18.87 -18.26 23.73
CA ALA A 316 19.91 -19.28 23.61
C ALA A 316 21.11 -18.98 24.51
N ARG A 317 21.53 -17.71 24.58
CA ARG A 317 22.61 -17.29 25.45
C ARG A 317 22.26 -17.44 26.93
N SER A 318 21.09 -16.99 27.34
CA SER A 318 20.64 -17.09 28.72
C SER A 318 20.57 -18.54 29.16
N PHE A 319 19.97 -19.42 28.35
CA PHE A 319 19.84 -20.83 28.65
C PHE A 319 21.18 -21.57 28.70
N ASN A 320 22.09 -21.31 27.76
CA ASN A 320 23.40 -21.94 27.75
C ASN A 320 24.31 -21.42 28.85
N GLU A 321 24.37 -20.11 29.07
CA GLU A 321 25.39 -19.45 29.88
C GLU A 321 24.89 -19.04 31.28
N GLY A 322 23.60 -19.13 31.55
CA GLY A 322 22.99 -18.62 32.79
C GLY A 322 22.97 -17.11 32.91
N SER A 323 23.34 -16.38 31.82
CA SER A 323 23.40 -14.93 31.79
C SER A 323 23.36 -14.40 30.35
N THR A 324 22.70 -13.26 30.17
CA THR A 324 22.66 -12.53 28.88
C THR A 324 23.81 -11.53 28.69
N THR A 325 24.51 -11.15 29.74
CA THR A 325 25.50 -10.07 29.74
C THR A 325 26.91 -10.50 30.12
N SER A 326 27.06 -11.58 30.92
CA SER A 326 28.36 -12.06 31.34
C SER A 326 29.18 -12.61 30.18
N THR A 327 30.47 -12.32 30.16
CA THR A 327 31.44 -12.90 29.20
C THR A 327 31.97 -14.27 29.66
N THR A 328 31.51 -14.77 30.79
CA THR A 328 31.80 -16.09 31.34
C THR A 328 30.50 -16.80 31.70
N SER A 329 30.47 -18.13 31.53
CA SER A 329 29.32 -18.94 31.92
C SER A 329 29.06 -18.83 33.43
N GLN A 330 27.80 -18.64 33.79
CA GLN A 330 27.36 -18.52 35.18
C GLN A 330 26.72 -19.82 35.68
N SER A 331 26.74 -20.03 36.98
CA SER A 331 26.04 -21.14 37.59
C SER A 331 24.54 -21.11 37.26
N GLY A 332 23.97 -22.25 36.91
CA GLY A 332 22.57 -22.39 36.49
C GLY A 332 22.34 -22.31 34.97
N GLY A 333 23.38 -22.09 34.16
CA GLY A 333 23.34 -22.32 32.72
C GLY A 333 23.63 -23.75 32.33
N HIS A 334 23.22 -24.19 31.12
CA HIS A 334 23.45 -25.55 30.66
C HIS A 334 24.94 -25.90 30.57
N VAL A 335 25.77 -24.96 30.19
CA VAL A 335 27.24 -25.13 30.01
C VAL A 335 27.94 -25.43 31.36
N THR A 336 27.44 -24.92 32.46
CA THR A 336 28.06 -25.11 33.79
C THR A 336 27.59 -26.36 34.52
N GLY A 337 26.51 -26.99 34.02
CA GLY A 337 26.00 -28.24 34.57
C GLY A 337 26.68 -29.49 34.01
N TYR A 338 26.26 -30.67 34.51
CA TYR A 338 26.79 -31.96 34.11
C TYR A 338 25.68 -32.83 33.53
N GLY A 339 25.98 -33.52 32.43
CA GLY A 339 25.17 -34.62 31.89
C GLY A 339 25.21 -35.87 32.76
N ALA A 340 24.30 -36.82 32.54
CA ALA A 340 24.30 -38.10 33.24
C ALA A 340 25.55 -38.94 32.96
N ASP A 341 26.20 -38.73 31.83
CA ASP A 341 27.48 -39.34 31.43
C ASP A 341 28.71 -38.61 31.99
N GLY A 342 28.53 -37.58 32.83
CA GLY A 342 29.60 -36.76 33.40
C GLY A 342 30.12 -35.66 32.46
N SER A 343 29.58 -35.53 31.25
CA SER A 343 29.94 -34.45 30.32
C SER A 343 29.54 -33.08 30.86
N THR A 344 30.33 -32.07 30.60
CA THR A 344 30.10 -30.67 30.96
C THR A 344 30.64 -29.73 29.86
N GLY A 345 30.33 -28.42 29.95
CA GLY A 345 30.81 -27.44 28.99
C GLY A 345 30.05 -27.46 27.67
N LEU A 346 28.92 -28.14 27.56
CA LEU A 346 28.16 -28.30 26.32
C LEU A 346 27.04 -27.26 26.23
N CYS A 347 26.87 -26.67 25.04
CA CYS A 347 25.73 -25.82 24.70
C CYS A 347 24.49 -26.68 24.41
N PHE A 348 23.32 -26.27 24.87
CA PHE A 348 22.05 -26.88 24.48
C PHE A 348 21.56 -26.29 23.15
N PHE A 349 21.55 -24.96 23.04
CA PHE A 349 21.19 -24.25 21.80
C PHE A 349 22.44 -23.77 21.07
N THR A 350 22.46 -23.96 19.76
CA THR A 350 23.48 -23.53 18.82
C THR A 350 22.82 -22.98 17.54
N SER A 351 23.59 -22.61 16.53
CA SER A 351 23.02 -22.37 15.20
C SER A 351 23.07 -23.64 14.35
N SER A 352 22.13 -23.80 13.42
CA SER A 352 22.12 -24.95 12.50
C SER A 352 23.38 -25.02 11.61
N THR A 353 24.07 -23.91 11.38
CA THR A 353 25.34 -23.85 10.65
C THR A 353 26.50 -24.34 11.48
N ASN A 354 26.54 -24.01 12.79
CA ASN A 354 27.56 -24.43 13.76
C ASN A 354 26.85 -25.26 14.84
N ASN A 355 26.44 -26.47 14.47
CA ASN A 355 25.48 -27.27 15.23
C ASN A 355 26.08 -28.13 16.37
N SER A 356 27.41 -28.09 16.60
CA SER A 356 28.05 -28.69 17.78
C SER A 356 28.63 -27.62 18.70
N THR A 357 28.79 -27.91 19.96
CA THR A 357 29.42 -27.01 20.93
C THR A 357 30.83 -26.59 20.47
N THR A 358 31.62 -27.52 19.96
CA THR A 358 32.98 -27.25 19.48
C THR A 358 32.97 -26.31 18.26
N ALA A 359 32.05 -26.51 17.30
CA ALA A 359 31.91 -25.64 16.13
C ALA A 359 31.35 -24.26 16.52
N PHE A 360 30.36 -24.24 17.41
CA PHE A 360 29.73 -23.01 17.87
C PHE A 360 30.67 -22.16 18.74
N ARG A 361 31.46 -22.81 19.65
CA ARG A 361 32.43 -22.16 20.52
C ARG A 361 33.87 -22.26 19.98
N ALA A 362 34.04 -22.03 18.69
CA ALA A 362 35.36 -22.10 18.03
C ALA A 362 36.39 -21.19 18.73
N SER A 363 37.60 -21.71 18.91
CA SER A 363 38.70 -20.99 19.56
C SER A 363 39.05 -19.71 18.82
N GLY A 364 39.23 -18.62 19.56
CA GLY A 364 39.60 -17.32 18.99
C GLY A 364 38.44 -16.46 18.51
N VAL A 365 37.18 -16.93 18.60
CA VAL A 365 35.99 -16.12 18.32
C VAL A 365 35.48 -15.48 19.60
N ASP A 366 35.20 -14.19 19.57
CA ASP A 366 34.62 -13.47 20.70
C ASP A 366 33.29 -14.10 21.13
N PHE A 367 33.07 -14.20 22.42
CA PHE A 367 31.90 -14.83 23.02
C PHE A 367 30.58 -14.19 22.53
N ASN A 368 30.53 -12.86 22.42
CA ASN A 368 29.34 -12.16 21.90
C ASN A 368 29.15 -12.41 20.40
N ALA A 369 30.24 -12.48 19.63
CA ALA A 369 30.19 -12.77 18.20
C ALA A 369 29.65 -14.18 17.89
N GLN A 370 29.93 -15.17 18.77
CA GLN A 370 29.38 -16.52 18.63
C GLN A 370 27.84 -16.50 18.69
N TYR A 371 27.28 -15.87 19.74
CA TYR A 371 25.82 -15.77 19.88
C TYR A 371 25.18 -14.86 18.82
N ALA A 372 25.91 -13.89 18.26
CA ALA A 372 25.43 -13.05 17.18
C ALA A 372 25.11 -13.85 15.89
N THR A 373 25.64 -15.07 15.74
CA THR A 373 25.32 -15.95 14.61
C THR A 373 23.94 -16.64 14.73
N ILE A 374 23.35 -16.66 15.94
CA ILE A 374 22.01 -17.23 16.15
C ILE A 374 20.95 -16.24 15.70
N THR A 375 20.03 -16.72 14.89
CA THR A 375 18.82 -16.06 14.42
C THR A 375 17.60 -16.94 14.68
N ALA A 376 16.42 -16.40 14.62
CA ALA A 376 15.18 -17.18 14.71
C ALA A 376 15.09 -18.27 13.62
N ALA A 377 15.66 -18.00 12.44
CA ALA A 377 15.64 -18.94 11.32
C ALA A 377 16.67 -20.09 11.44
N ASN A 378 17.67 -19.99 12.35
CA ASN A 378 18.73 -20.97 12.41
C ASN A 378 19.04 -21.52 13.82
N ILE A 379 18.35 -21.07 14.85
CA ILE A 379 18.49 -21.63 16.20
C ILE A 379 18.22 -23.14 16.19
N SER A 380 19.06 -23.93 16.82
CA SER A 380 18.95 -25.39 16.79
C SER A 380 19.46 -25.99 18.09
N ILE A 381 18.93 -27.15 18.48
CA ILE A 381 19.54 -27.95 19.53
C ILE A 381 20.90 -28.45 19.02
N SER A 382 21.91 -28.38 19.89
CA SER A 382 23.25 -28.87 19.58
C SER A 382 23.23 -30.34 19.14
N SER A 383 24.01 -30.70 18.14
CA SER A 383 24.21 -32.11 17.73
C SER A 383 24.80 -32.95 18.83
N ASP A 384 25.53 -32.34 19.77
CA ASP A 384 26.04 -33.06 20.95
C ASP A 384 24.90 -33.63 21.80
N ILE A 385 23.80 -32.89 21.94
CA ILE A 385 22.59 -33.26 22.68
C ILE A 385 21.71 -34.21 21.84
N LYS A 386 21.46 -33.89 20.56
CA LYS A 386 20.65 -34.71 19.64
C LYS A 386 21.19 -36.14 19.51
N ASN A 387 22.51 -36.28 19.46
CA ASN A 387 23.14 -37.60 19.35
C ASN A 387 23.15 -38.37 20.67
N ASN A 388 23.07 -37.70 21.80
CA ASN A 388 23.09 -38.34 23.12
C ASN A 388 22.42 -37.46 24.19
N VAL A 389 21.16 -37.75 24.49
CA VAL A 389 20.37 -36.99 25.48
C VAL A 389 20.93 -37.11 26.93
N SER A 390 21.82 -38.10 27.20
CA SER A 390 22.51 -38.15 28.49
C SER A 390 23.38 -36.96 28.78
N LYS A 391 23.76 -36.20 27.72
CA LYS A 391 24.53 -34.95 27.79
C LYS A 391 23.73 -33.72 28.21
N ILE A 392 22.42 -33.82 28.32
CA ILE A 392 21.60 -32.74 28.90
C ILE A 392 22.06 -32.50 30.34
N ALA A 393 22.46 -31.28 30.64
CA ALA A 393 23.07 -30.94 31.94
C ALA A 393 22.02 -30.78 33.05
N ALA A 394 21.60 -31.88 33.67
CA ALA A 394 20.64 -31.91 34.76
C ALA A 394 21.28 -31.69 36.14
N ALA A 395 22.53 -32.14 36.31
CA ALA A 395 23.24 -32.11 37.59
C ALA A 395 24.10 -30.85 37.76
N SER A 396 24.23 -30.35 38.99
CA SER A 396 25.14 -29.26 39.34
C SER A 396 26.54 -29.76 39.72
N LYS A 397 26.67 -31.07 39.99
CA LYS A 397 27.93 -31.76 40.31
C LYS A 397 28.08 -32.99 39.41
N ASN A 398 29.35 -33.39 39.17
CA ASN A 398 29.61 -34.56 38.33
C ASN A 398 28.96 -35.84 38.91
N PRO A 399 27.99 -36.45 38.23
CA PRO A 399 27.25 -37.61 38.71
C PRO A 399 28.09 -38.91 38.72
N THR A 400 29.23 -38.95 38.00
CA THR A 400 30.12 -40.13 37.99
C THR A 400 31.05 -40.18 39.20
N THR A 401 31.06 -39.12 40.02
CA THR A 401 31.75 -39.08 41.31
C THR A 401 30.74 -39.14 42.45
N THR A 402 31.11 -39.75 43.58
CA THR A 402 30.36 -40.24 44.74
C THR A 402 29.18 -39.41 45.31
N SER A 403 28.77 -38.30 44.74
CA SER A 403 27.72 -37.43 45.29
C SER A 403 26.70 -36.94 44.27
N GLY A 404 26.64 -37.55 43.06
CA GLY A 404 25.93 -36.93 41.94
C GLY A 404 24.81 -37.73 41.27
N GLU A 405 24.58 -39.02 41.55
CA GLU A 405 23.62 -39.86 40.79
C GLU A 405 22.17 -39.35 40.82
N SER A 406 21.78 -38.56 41.80
CA SER A 406 20.45 -37.98 41.96
C SER A 406 20.47 -36.44 41.97
N ASP A 407 21.60 -35.82 41.61
CA ASP A 407 21.67 -34.36 41.55
C ASP A 407 20.90 -33.84 40.34
N ASN A 408 19.93 -32.98 40.59
CA ASN A 408 19.00 -32.40 39.62
C ASN A 408 18.98 -30.87 39.72
N ASN A 409 19.88 -30.28 40.50
CA ASN A 409 19.85 -28.85 40.80
C ASN A 409 20.01 -27.97 39.55
N ASN A 410 20.78 -28.42 38.54
CA ASN A 410 20.93 -27.65 37.33
C ASN A 410 19.65 -27.66 36.46
N ALA A 411 18.96 -28.81 36.36
CA ALA A 411 17.68 -28.89 35.66
C ALA A 411 16.63 -27.96 36.30
N LYS A 412 16.61 -27.93 37.66
CA LYS A 412 15.76 -27.00 38.40
C LYS A 412 16.15 -25.54 38.10
N SER A 413 17.45 -25.22 38.12
CA SER A 413 17.92 -23.85 37.81
C SER A 413 17.54 -23.43 36.38
N LEU A 414 17.59 -24.34 35.39
CA LEU A 414 17.17 -24.06 34.02
C LEU A 414 15.63 -23.85 33.92
N ALA A 415 14.83 -24.63 34.66
CA ALA A 415 13.38 -24.38 34.73
C ALA A 415 13.07 -23.03 35.40
N ASP A 416 13.70 -22.73 36.55
CA ASP A 416 13.55 -21.47 37.26
C ASP A 416 14.01 -20.28 36.42
N LEU A 417 15.03 -20.46 35.56
CA LEU A 417 15.52 -19.42 34.62
C LEU A 417 14.43 -19.00 33.62
N LEU A 418 13.66 -19.96 33.09
CA LEU A 418 12.58 -19.65 32.15
C LEU A 418 11.43 -18.83 32.77
N GLN A 419 11.28 -18.93 34.10
CA GLN A 419 10.32 -18.13 34.88
C GLN A 419 10.92 -16.82 35.40
N SER A 420 12.23 -16.63 35.25
CA SER A 420 12.93 -15.46 35.77
C SER A 420 12.66 -14.23 34.93
N THR A 421 12.33 -13.11 35.58
CA THR A 421 12.21 -11.79 34.93
C THR A 421 13.53 -11.24 34.38
N ASN A 422 14.65 -11.92 34.60
CA ASN A 422 15.96 -11.61 34.07
C ASN A 422 16.39 -12.55 32.93
N CYS A 423 15.57 -13.53 32.55
CA CYS A 423 15.89 -14.50 31.52
C CYS A 423 16.25 -13.83 30.19
N MET A 424 15.50 -12.81 29.80
CA MET A 424 15.72 -12.07 28.56
C MET A 424 16.62 -10.84 28.74
N GLY A 425 17.31 -10.74 29.89
CA GLY A 425 18.17 -9.62 30.30
C GLY A 425 17.63 -8.92 31.52
N THR A 426 18.50 -8.17 32.20
CA THR A 426 18.13 -7.51 33.47
C THR A 426 16.88 -6.64 33.30
N GLY A 427 15.78 -7.05 33.95
CA GLY A 427 14.50 -6.34 33.93
C GLY A 427 13.73 -6.39 32.60
N LYS A 428 14.13 -7.27 31.66
CA LYS A 428 13.44 -7.42 30.35
C LYS A 428 12.33 -8.49 30.37
N GLY A 429 12.13 -9.16 31.50
CA GLY A 429 11.06 -10.13 31.66
C GLY A 429 11.44 -11.57 31.32
N THR A 430 10.43 -12.42 31.37
CA THR A 430 10.49 -13.83 30.95
C THR A 430 10.53 -13.93 29.42
N PRO A 431 10.83 -15.12 28.86
CA PRO A 431 10.69 -15.35 27.41
C PRO A 431 9.28 -15.06 26.89
N GLU A 432 8.25 -15.38 27.68
CA GLU A 432 6.86 -15.07 27.34
C GLU A 432 6.58 -13.57 27.31
N ASP A 433 7.09 -12.80 28.30
CA ASP A 433 6.97 -11.33 28.31
C ASP A 433 7.62 -10.70 27.08
N ALA A 434 8.78 -11.23 26.65
CA ALA A 434 9.51 -10.70 25.48
C ALA A 434 8.75 -10.92 24.18
N ILE A 435 8.18 -12.10 23.94
CA ILE A 435 7.34 -12.35 22.76
C ILE A 435 6.04 -11.54 22.84
N ASN A 436 5.40 -11.48 24.00
CA ASN A 436 4.20 -10.66 24.19
C ASN A 436 4.46 -9.17 23.92
N ALA A 437 5.65 -8.65 24.21
CA ALA A 437 6.03 -7.28 23.86
C ALA A 437 6.10 -7.08 22.33
N ILE A 438 6.63 -8.06 21.59
CA ILE A 438 6.66 -8.03 20.11
C ILE A 438 5.23 -8.04 19.56
N VAL A 439 4.39 -8.98 20.02
CA VAL A 439 2.98 -9.12 19.60
C VAL A 439 2.17 -7.87 19.95
N THR A 440 2.37 -7.30 21.14
CA THR A 440 1.69 -6.07 21.57
C THR A 440 2.08 -4.87 20.72
N THR A 441 3.37 -4.73 20.38
CA THR A 441 3.87 -3.67 19.49
C THR A 441 3.23 -3.81 18.11
N MET A 442 3.18 -5.01 17.59
CA MET A 442 2.57 -5.33 16.30
C MET A 442 1.06 -5.03 16.30
N GLY A 443 0.32 -5.50 17.30
CA GLY A 443 -1.11 -5.23 17.44
C GLY A 443 -1.42 -3.74 17.58
N THR A 444 -0.56 -2.98 18.29
CA THR A 444 -0.68 -1.53 18.39
C THR A 444 -0.49 -0.84 17.03
N ASN A 445 0.52 -1.26 16.26
CA ASN A 445 0.79 -0.72 14.93
C ASN A 445 -0.33 -1.10 13.94
N SER A 446 -0.83 -2.33 14.00
CA SER A 446 -1.98 -2.81 13.21
C SER A 446 -3.23 -2.00 13.52
N ALA A 447 -3.59 -1.84 14.78
CA ALA A 447 -4.73 -1.05 15.22
C ALA A 447 -4.60 0.44 14.82
N TYR A 448 -3.40 0.99 14.89
CA TYR A 448 -3.13 2.37 14.44
C TYR A 448 -3.34 2.50 12.93
N ALA A 449 -2.75 1.61 12.13
CA ALA A 449 -2.90 1.62 10.67
C ALA A 449 -4.37 1.49 10.26
N LYS A 450 -5.13 0.59 10.90
CA LYS A 450 -6.57 0.39 10.66
C LYS A 450 -7.39 1.64 10.97
N ARG A 451 -7.13 2.31 12.11
CA ARG A 451 -7.81 3.59 12.44
C ARG A 451 -7.52 4.67 11.42
N MET A 452 -6.25 4.80 10.99
CA MET A 452 -5.86 5.78 9.97
C MET A 452 -6.52 5.49 8.63
N ALA A 453 -6.52 4.22 8.18
CA ALA A 453 -7.19 3.79 6.95
C ALA A 453 -8.69 4.14 6.97
N THR A 454 -9.39 3.86 8.07
CA THR A 454 -10.83 4.15 8.22
C THR A 454 -11.11 5.65 8.19
N ASN A 455 -10.34 6.45 8.94
CA ASN A 455 -10.53 7.90 8.99
C ASN A 455 -10.28 8.56 7.62
N LEU A 456 -9.21 8.13 6.94
CA LEU A 456 -8.86 8.66 5.62
C LEU A 456 -9.83 8.20 4.53
N SER A 457 -10.37 6.98 4.61
CA SER A 457 -11.43 6.51 3.73
C SER A 457 -12.67 7.42 3.82
N SER A 458 -13.06 7.83 5.03
CA SER A 458 -14.17 8.78 5.23
C SER A 458 -13.85 10.16 4.64
N ALA A 459 -12.60 10.63 4.75
CA ALA A 459 -12.17 11.90 4.15
C ALA A 459 -12.21 11.84 2.62
N VAL A 460 -11.69 10.76 2.01
CA VAL A 460 -11.74 10.54 0.56
C VAL A 460 -13.19 10.44 0.07
N ALA A 461 -14.06 9.73 0.78
CA ALA A 461 -15.49 9.65 0.46
C ALA A 461 -16.17 11.04 0.46
N THR A 462 -15.82 11.89 1.42
CA THR A 462 -16.31 13.28 1.49
C THR A 462 -15.86 14.11 0.28
N ILE A 463 -14.58 14.02 -0.10
CA ILE A 463 -14.05 14.73 -1.27
C ILE A 463 -14.66 14.18 -2.55
N SER A 464 -14.80 12.86 -2.67
CA SER A 464 -15.46 12.20 -3.80
C SER A 464 -16.91 12.66 -3.95
N SER A 465 -17.66 12.76 -2.84
CA SER A 465 -19.02 13.30 -2.85
C SER A 465 -19.06 14.77 -3.32
N ARG A 466 -18.12 15.61 -2.86
CA ARG A 466 -18.01 17.00 -3.34
C ARG A 466 -17.63 17.08 -4.82
N ARG A 467 -16.75 16.19 -5.32
CA ARG A 467 -16.46 16.07 -6.77
C ARG A 467 -17.73 15.70 -7.53
N SER A 468 -18.47 14.69 -7.06
CA SER A 468 -19.69 14.24 -7.70
C SER A 468 -20.80 15.29 -7.69
N SER A 469 -20.87 16.15 -6.67
CA SER A 469 -21.86 17.25 -6.64
C SER A 469 -21.57 18.35 -7.67
N VAL A 470 -20.32 18.48 -8.14
CA VAL A 470 -19.95 19.42 -9.20
C VAL A 470 -19.95 18.73 -10.58
N SER A 471 -19.28 17.59 -10.68
CA SER A 471 -18.98 16.95 -11.97
C SER A 471 -19.92 15.78 -12.30
N GLY A 472 -20.73 15.34 -11.36
CA GLY A 472 -21.63 14.20 -11.53
C GLY A 472 -22.88 14.55 -12.31
N VAL A 473 -23.47 13.54 -12.94
CA VAL A 473 -24.73 13.65 -13.66
C VAL A 473 -25.90 13.38 -12.70
N SER A 474 -26.82 14.32 -12.54
CA SER A 474 -28.08 14.14 -11.82
C SER A 474 -29.18 13.79 -12.81
N THR A 475 -29.68 12.56 -12.77
CA THR A 475 -30.74 12.08 -13.68
C THR A 475 -31.99 12.98 -13.64
N ASN A 476 -32.33 13.53 -12.47
CA ASN A 476 -33.50 14.41 -12.30
C ASN A 476 -33.28 15.77 -12.97
N GLU A 477 -32.07 16.35 -12.84
CA GLU A 477 -31.72 17.60 -13.51
C GLU A 477 -31.67 17.42 -15.02
N GLU A 478 -31.03 16.35 -15.49
CA GLU A 478 -30.95 16.08 -16.93
C GLU A 478 -32.33 15.80 -17.53
N ALA A 479 -33.24 15.11 -16.82
CA ALA A 479 -34.62 14.92 -17.29
C ALA A 479 -35.39 16.25 -17.42
N SER A 480 -35.19 17.16 -16.46
CA SER A 480 -35.75 18.52 -16.55
C SER A 480 -35.17 19.32 -17.70
N ASN A 481 -33.84 19.23 -17.90
CA ASN A 481 -33.13 19.88 -19.01
C ASN A 481 -33.59 19.31 -20.35
N LEU A 482 -33.76 17.99 -20.46
CA LEU A 482 -34.27 17.33 -21.66
C LEU A 482 -35.64 17.87 -22.07
N THR A 483 -36.57 17.97 -21.11
CA THR A 483 -37.92 18.52 -21.35
C THR A 483 -37.84 19.99 -21.76
N MET A 484 -37.02 20.79 -21.11
CA MET A 484 -36.83 22.21 -21.43
C MET A 484 -36.25 22.41 -22.85
N TYR A 485 -35.21 21.66 -23.19
CA TYR A 485 -34.59 21.75 -24.52
C TYR A 485 -35.49 21.18 -25.63
N GLN A 486 -36.30 20.16 -25.33
CA GLN A 486 -37.30 19.65 -26.25
C GLN A 486 -38.37 20.73 -26.57
N GLN A 487 -38.88 21.41 -25.53
CA GLN A 487 -39.84 22.52 -25.73
C GLN A 487 -39.24 23.69 -26.51
N ALA A 488 -37.96 24.02 -26.25
CA ALA A 488 -37.23 25.06 -26.98
C ALA A 488 -37.04 24.68 -28.45
N TYR A 489 -36.71 23.41 -28.71
CA TYR A 489 -36.61 22.87 -30.07
C TYR A 489 -37.93 22.96 -30.84
N GLU A 490 -39.03 22.46 -30.23
CA GLU A 490 -40.38 22.49 -30.81
C GLU A 490 -40.84 23.93 -31.08
N SER A 491 -40.55 24.86 -30.13
CA SER A 491 -40.88 26.27 -30.30
C SER A 491 -40.11 26.91 -31.48
N SER A 492 -38.82 26.61 -31.60
CA SER A 492 -37.97 27.11 -32.71
C SER A 492 -38.42 26.53 -34.06
N ALA A 493 -38.80 25.24 -34.08
CA ALA A 493 -39.37 24.60 -35.28
C ALA A 493 -40.70 25.23 -35.71
N LYS A 494 -41.57 25.56 -34.73
CA LYS A 494 -42.84 26.24 -35.02
C LYS A 494 -42.64 27.63 -35.56
N VAL A 495 -41.67 28.40 -35.05
CA VAL A 495 -41.31 29.72 -35.63
C VAL A 495 -40.81 29.54 -37.06
N LEU A 496 -40.03 28.52 -37.35
CA LEU A 496 -39.53 28.24 -38.70
C LEU A 496 -40.68 27.95 -39.68
N THR A 497 -41.67 27.10 -39.28
CA THR A 497 -42.86 26.85 -40.13
C THR A 497 -43.69 28.12 -40.34
N THR A 498 -43.85 28.98 -39.33
CA THR A 498 -44.56 30.25 -39.46
C THR A 498 -43.87 31.17 -40.48
N TRP A 499 -42.55 31.20 -40.49
CA TRP A 499 -41.79 31.96 -41.51
C TRP A 499 -41.95 31.37 -42.92
N ASP A 500 -41.99 30.03 -43.04
CA ASP A 500 -42.22 29.34 -44.33
C ASP A 500 -43.60 29.68 -44.87
N ASP A 501 -44.64 29.67 -44.04
CA ASP A 501 -46.03 30.05 -44.40
C ASP A 501 -46.08 31.52 -44.86
N ILE A 502 -45.39 32.45 -44.17
CA ILE A 502 -45.28 33.87 -44.55
C ILE A 502 -44.62 34.02 -45.93
N TYR A 503 -43.54 33.29 -46.19
CA TYR A 503 -42.86 33.34 -47.48
C TYR A 503 -43.72 32.76 -48.60
N THR A 504 -44.38 31.63 -48.38
CA THR A 504 -45.27 31.01 -49.33
C THR A 504 -46.43 31.93 -49.68
N THR A 505 -47.04 32.58 -48.69
CA THR A 505 -48.10 33.58 -48.88
C THR A 505 -47.59 34.79 -49.65
N THR A 506 -46.40 35.30 -49.31
CA THR A 506 -45.83 36.47 -49.99
C THR A 506 -45.48 36.16 -51.47
N LEU A 507 -44.94 34.99 -51.74
CA LEU A 507 -44.65 34.52 -53.11
C LEU A 507 -45.92 34.30 -53.92
N GLY A 508 -47.00 33.77 -53.34
CA GLY A 508 -48.31 33.64 -53.96
C GLY A 508 -48.88 34.99 -54.36
N LEU A 509 -48.77 36.01 -53.51
CA LEU A 509 -49.18 37.38 -53.79
C LEU A 509 -48.36 38.02 -54.93
N LEU A 510 -47.09 37.67 -55.11
CA LEU A 510 -46.22 38.16 -56.14
C LEU A 510 -46.44 37.50 -57.53
N ASN A 511 -46.92 36.23 -57.48
CA ASN A 511 -47.17 35.46 -58.71
C ASN A 511 -48.60 35.62 -59.26
N GLY A 512 -49.48 36.39 -58.58
CA GLY A 512 -50.77 36.81 -59.13
C GLY A 512 -51.86 35.71 -59.17
N ASP A 513 -51.82 34.77 -58.25
CA ASP A 513 -52.93 33.83 -57.96
C ASP A 513 -53.86 34.36 -56.88
#